data_0f336d291ff73f706f70d74fd06add52
#
_entry.id   0f336d291ff73f706f70d74fd06add52
#
_cell.length_a   1.000
_cell.length_b   1.000
_cell.length_c   1.000
_cell.angle_alpha   90.00
_cell.angle_beta   90.00
_cell.angle_gamma   90.00
#
_symmetry.space_group_name_H-M   'P 1'
#
loop_
_entity.id
_entity.type
_entity.pdbx_description
1 polymer ?
#
loop_
_entity_poly.entity_id
_entity_poly.type
_entity_poly.pdbx_seq_one_letter_code
_entity_poly.pdbx_strand_id
1 'polypeptide(L)'
;SNFTYSVQQNAGSVTPPAGYTNYLGATVTASNSSISSGTAIGLRHKIEGYNIADLAWGTSSAKSVTLSFWVYSSLTGTFGGALWNSSQALSYPFSYSIPQTNTWTYVTLNIAGPTSSTWVTNNGTGVGIDFSLGTGTTRLPYSK
;
A
#
# COMPACT_ATOMS: atom_id res chain seq x y z
N SER A 1 17.31 18.02 -5.41
CA SER A 1 17.45 17.36 -4.10
C SER A 1 16.70 16.05 -4.11
N ASN A 2 17.26 15.05 -3.46
CA ASN A 2 16.61 13.73 -3.37
C ASN A 2 15.64 13.73 -2.19
N PHE A 3 14.42 13.18 -2.41
CA PHE A 3 13.52 12.84 -1.31
C PHE A 3 14.12 11.70 -0.50
N THR A 4 14.22 11.86 0.81
CA THR A 4 14.65 10.80 1.71
C THR A 4 13.68 10.64 2.88
N TYR A 5 13.56 9.42 3.37
CA TYR A 5 12.74 9.10 4.53
C TYR A 5 13.36 7.93 5.29
N SER A 6 13.09 7.87 6.58
CA SER A 6 13.42 6.73 7.44
C SER A 6 12.16 5.98 7.81
N VAL A 7 12.27 4.65 7.93
CA VAL A 7 11.17 3.78 8.36
C VAL A 7 11.59 3.08 9.64
N GLN A 8 10.82 3.27 10.69
CA GLN A 8 11.13 2.74 12.03
C GLN A 8 9.85 2.30 12.75
N GLN A 9 9.98 1.34 13.65
CA GLN A 9 8.93 1.01 14.59
C GLN A 9 8.72 2.20 15.54
N ASN A 10 7.47 2.60 15.73
CA ASN A 10 7.06 3.69 16.63
C ASN A 10 7.77 5.02 16.37
N ALA A 11 8.12 5.34 15.11
CA ALA A 11 8.73 6.62 14.77
C ALA A 11 7.83 7.79 15.16
N GLY A 12 8.43 8.84 15.76
CA GLY A 12 7.71 10.05 16.20
C GLY A 12 6.97 9.89 17.53
N SER A 13 7.09 8.75 18.21
CA SER A 13 6.53 8.51 19.57
C SER A 13 5.04 8.81 19.69
N VAL A 14 4.27 8.50 18.65
CA VAL A 14 2.80 8.63 18.65
C VAL A 14 2.20 7.45 19.45
N THR A 15 1.17 7.69 20.23
CA THR A 15 0.42 6.61 20.87
C THR A 15 -0.29 5.77 19.81
N PRO A 16 -0.07 4.44 19.75
CA PRO A 16 -0.75 3.57 18.80
C PRO A 16 -2.27 3.61 18.97
N PRO A 17 -3.05 3.23 17.95
CA PRO A 17 -4.50 3.12 18.09
C PRO A 17 -4.88 2.04 19.10
N ALA A 18 -6.07 2.13 19.68
CA ALA A 18 -6.55 1.18 20.68
C ALA A 18 -6.44 -0.27 20.20
N GLY A 19 -5.88 -1.14 21.04
CA GLY A 19 -5.65 -2.55 20.72
C GLY A 19 -4.31 -2.85 20.07
N TYR A 20 -3.49 -1.83 19.78
CA TYR A 20 -2.14 -1.99 19.22
C TYR A 20 -1.07 -1.43 20.15
N THR A 21 0.10 -2.04 20.14
CA THR A 21 1.26 -1.60 20.93
C THR A 21 2.32 -0.95 20.06
N ASN A 22 2.27 -1.19 18.74
CA ASN A 22 3.28 -0.72 17.79
C ASN A 22 2.65 -0.29 16.47
N TYR A 23 3.36 0.53 15.74
CA TYR A 23 3.07 0.92 14.36
C TYR A 23 4.36 1.05 13.56
N LEU A 24 4.25 1.02 12.24
CA LEU A 24 5.34 1.37 11.33
C LEU A 24 5.24 2.86 11.00
N GLY A 25 6.28 3.62 11.30
CA GLY A 25 6.32 5.05 11.00
C GLY A 25 7.33 5.36 9.89
N ALA A 26 6.95 6.19 8.95
CA ALA A 26 7.81 6.76 7.92
C ALA A 26 7.98 8.25 8.16
N THR A 27 9.21 8.67 8.45
CA THR A 27 9.54 10.08 8.69
C THR A 27 10.31 10.64 7.50
N VAL A 28 9.77 11.69 6.89
CA VAL A 28 10.46 12.41 5.80
C VAL A 28 11.65 13.16 6.38
N THR A 29 12.86 12.86 5.91
CA THR A 29 14.12 13.47 6.35
C THR A 29 14.64 14.52 5.37
N ALA A 30 14.22 14.46 4.09
CA ALA A 30 14.42 15.51 3.13
C ALA A 30 13.24 15.55 2.14
N SER A 31 12.61 16.70 2.01
CA SER A 31 11.51 16.91 1.06
C SER A 31 12.04 17.18 -0.35
N ASN A 32 11.25 16.84 -1.35
CA ASN A 32 11.51 17.17 -2.74
C ASN A 32 10.25 17.75 -3.39
N SER A 33 10.33 18.98 -3.86
CA SER A 33 9.23 19.66 -4.55
C SER A 33 9.05 19.21 -6.00
N SER A 34 10.01 18.47 -6.57
CA SER A 34 9.97 17.99 -7.95
C SER A 34 10.35 16.52 -8.01
N ILE A 35 9.34 15.65 -8.14
CA ILE A 35 9.52 14.21 -8.26
C ILE A 35 9.71 13.86 -9.73
N SER A 36 10.82 13.19 -10.06
CA SER A 36 11.08 12.72 -11.43
C SER A 36 10.00 11.74 -11.89
N SER A 37 9.68 11.73 -13.19
CA SER A 37 8.60 10.94 -13.76
C SER A 37 8.66 9.43 -13.42
N GLY A 38 9.84 8.86 -13.34
CA GLY A 38 10.06 7.44 -13.02
C GLY A 38 10.17 7.10 -11.53
N THR A 39 10.04 8.09 -10.64
CA THR A 39 10.23 7.88 -9.20
C THR A 39 9.00 7.23 -8.56
N ALA A 40 9.21 6.25 -7.69
CA ALA A 40 8.20 5.70 -6.80
C ALA A 40 8.75 5.68 -5.38
N ILE A 41 8.04 6.32 -4.46
CA ILE A 41 8.40 6.42 -3.05
C ILE A 41 7.22 5.86 -2.26
N GLY A 42 7.46 4.91 -1.37
CA GLY A 42 6.38 4.30 -0.62
C GLY A 42 6.83 3.19 0.31
N LEU A 43 5.85 2.63 0.98
CA LEU A 43 6.00 1.45 1.81
C LEU A 43 5.45 0.25 1.04
N ARG A 44 6.19 -0.85 1.03
CA ARG A 44 5.81 -2.08 0.34
C ARG A 44 5.70 -3.24 1.32
N HIS A 45 4.58 -3.93 1.26
CA HIS A 45 4.35 -5.19 1.94
C HIS A 45 4.12 -6.31 0.91
N LYS A 46 4.72 -7.48 1.14
CA LYS A 46 4.53 -8.65 0.29
C LYS A 46 3.88 -9.75 1.12
N ILE A 47 2.84 -10.37 0.57
CA ILE A 47 2.17 -11.54 1.12
C ILE A 47 2.59 -12.74 0.29
N GLU A 48 3.02 -13.80 0.96
CA GLU A 48 3.42 -15.05 0.34
C GLU A 48 2.25 -15.72 -0.38
N GLY A 49 2.52 -16.40 -1.48
CA GLY A 49 1.50 -17.04 -2.31
C GLY A 49 0.71 -18.12 -1.59
N TYR A 50 1.32 -18.86 -0.67
CA TYR A 50 0.58 -19.85 0.14
C TYR A 50 -0.55 -19.22 0.96
N ASN A 51 -0.39 -17.96 1.40
CA ASN A 51 -1.38 -17.24 2.20
C ASN A 51 -2.54 -16.66 1.38
N ILE A 52 -2.48 -16.74 0.05
CA ILE A 52 -3.55 -16.29 -0.86
C ILE A 52 -4.07 -17.40 -1.76
N ALA A 53 -3.56 -18.62 -1.65
CA ALA A 53 -3.90 -19.73 -2.54
C ALA A 53 -5.41 -20.08 -2.51
N ASP A 54 -6.05 -19.94 -1.36
CA ASP A 54 -7.49 -20.19 -1.17
C ASP A 54 -8.40 -19.09 -1.75
N LEU A 55 -7.84 -17.94 -2.16
CA LEU A 55 -8.57 -16.87 -2.79
C LEU A 55 -8.95 -17.17 -4.25
N ALA A 56 -8.33 -18.18 -4.86
CA ALA A 56 -8.55 -18.60 -6.26
C ALA A 56 -8.38 -17.45 -7.28
N TRP A 57 -7.52 -16.47 -6.98
CA TRP A 57 -7.26 -15.35 -7.86
C TRP A 57 -6.67 -15.77 -9.19
N GLY A 58 -7.09 -15.12 -10.26
CA GLY A 58 -6.78 -15.50 -11.64
C GLY A 58 -7.77 -16.51 -12.23
N THR A 59 -8.86 -16.83 -11.53
CA THR A 59 -9.89 -17.75 -12.00
C THR A 59 -11.29 -17.13 -11.89
N SER A 60 -12.27 -17.73 -12.52
CA SER A 60 -13.69 -17.32 -12.40
C SER A 60 -14.25 -17.46 -10.98
N SER A 61 -13.57 -18.19 -10.10
CA SER A 61 -13.95 -18.37 -8.70
C SER A 61 -13.21 -17.44 -7.74
N ALA A 62 -12.55 -16.40 -8.26
CA ALA A 62 -11.78 -15.45 -7.47
C ALA A 62 -12.62 -14.80 -6.36
N LYS A 63 -12.14 -14.90 -5.13
CA LYS A 63 -12.81 -14.33 -3.96
C LYS A 63 -12.43 -12.89 -3.75
N SER A 64 -13.39 -12.06 -3.33
CA SER A 64 -13.14 -10.69 -2.87
C SER A 64 -12.42 -10.71 -1.52
N VAL A 65 -11.63 -9.65 -1.27
CA VAL A 65 -10.93 -9.43 -0.01
C VAL A 65 -11.22 -8.04 0.55
N THR A 66 -11.01 -7.87 1.83
CA THR A 66 -11.04 -6.56 2.48
C THR A 66 -9.61 -6.19 2.88
N LEU A 67 -9.14 -5.05 2.39
CA LEU A 67 -7.93 -4.41 2.89
C LEU A 67 -8.33 -3.41 3.97
N SER A 68 -7.83 -3.57 5.18
CA SER A 68 -8.08 -2.62 6.26
C SER A 68 -6.78 -2.29 7.00
N PHE A 69 -6.67 -1.03 7.42
CA PHE A 69 -5.49 -0.54 8.14
C PHE A 69 -5.80 0.75 8.90
N TRP A 70 -5.00 1.01 9.92
CA TRP A 70 -4.94 2.31 10.55
C TRP A 70 -3.86 3.17 9.88
N VAL A 71 -4.17 4.44 9.67
CA VAL A 71 -3.24 5.41 9.12
C VAL A 71 -3.25 6.69 9.96
N TYR A 72 -2.07 7.26 10.13
CA TYR A 72 -1.82 8.52 10.84
C TYR A 72 -0.89 9.37 9.99
N SER A 73 -1.19 10.64 9.83
CA SER A 73 -0.36 11.56 9.05
C SER A 73 -0.39 12.96 9.64
N SER A 74 0.71 13.69 9.48
CA SER A 74 0.78 15.13 9.73
C SER A 74 0.11 15.96 8.62
N LEU A 75 -0.33 15.32 7.53
CA LEU A 75 -0.99 15.95 6.39
C LEU A 75 -2.39 15.36 6.19
N THR A 76 -3.33 16.20 5.76
CA THR A 76 -4.65 15.77 5.29
C THR A 76 -4.66 15.61 3.77
N GLY A 77 -5.64 14.91 3.23
CA GLY A 77 -5.87 14.77 1.81
C GLY A 77 -6.16 13.36 1.37
N THR A 78 -6.09 13.13 0.06
CA THR A 78 -6.26 11.82 -0.55
C THR A 78 -4.89 11.21 -0.82
N PHE A 79 -4.70 10.02 -0.28
CA PHE A 79 -3.51 9.19 -0.46
C PHE A 79 -3.86 7.95 -1.27
N GLY A 80 -2.87 7.27 -1.79
CA GLY A 80 -3.10 6.10 -2.62
C GLY A 80 -2.10 4.99 -2.42
N GLY A 81 -2.42 3.89 -3.04
CA GLY A 81 -1.59 2.69 -3.10
C GLY A 81 -2.05 1.77 -4.21
N ALA A 82 -1.46 0.61 -4.29
CA ALA A 82 -1.87 -0.42 -5.24
C ALA A 82 -1.59 -1.82 -4.70
N LEU A 83 -2.49 -2.77 -5.02
CA LEU A 83 -2.18 -4.19 -4.97
C LEU A 83 -1.63 -4.61 -6.34
N TRP A 84 -0.69 -5.56 -6.36
CA TRP A 84 -0.11 -6.05 -7.61
C TRP A 84 0.28 -7.53 -7.50
N ASN A 85 0.26 -8.24 -8.64
CA ASN A 85 0.77 -9.60 -8.73
C ASN A 85 2.29 -9.65 -8.86
N SER A 86 2.92 -10.78 -8.64
CA SER A 86 4.38 -10.93 -8.61
C SER A 86 5.09 -10.45 -9.89
N SER A 87 4.45 -10.58 -11.04
CA SER A 87 4.97 -10.09 -12.33
C SER A 87 4.79 -8.60 -12.53
N GLN A 88 4.00 -7.92 -11.66
CA GLN A 88 3.58 -6.52 -11.82
C GLN A 88 2.84 -6.23 -13.14
N ALA A 89 2.33 -7.26 -13.79
CA ALA A 89 1.52 -7.14 -15.00
C ALA A 89 0.07 -6.76 -14.73
N LEU A 90 -0.40 -7.01 -13.51
CA LEU A 90 -1.74 -6.62 -13.05
C LEU A 90 -1.61 -5.86 -11.75
N SER A 91 -2.32 -4.74 -11.66
CA SER A 91 -2.42 -3.98 -10.43
C SER A 91 -3.84 -3.45 -10.20
N TYR A 92 -4.20 -3.27 -8.94
CA TYR A 92 -5.43 -2.65 -8.49
C TYR A 92 -5.07 -1.40 -7.68
N PRO A 93 -5.17 -0.21 -8.27
CA PRO A 93 -4.95 1.04 -7.54
C PRO A 93 -6.11 1.31 -6.59
N PHE A 94 -5.79 1.83 -5.41
CA PHE A 94 -6.77 2.28 -4.43
C PHE A 94 -6.41 3.66 -3.89
N SER A 95 -7.41 4.34 -3.35
CA SER A 95 -7.22 5.61 -2.65
C SER A 95 -7.97 5.61 -1.33
N TYR A 96 -7.51 6.45 -0.40
CA TYR A 96 -8.13 6.67 0.88
C TYR A 96 -7.91 8.11 1.33
N SER A 97 -8.84 8.63 2.14
CA SER A 97 -8.76 10.00 2.66
C SER A 97 -8.27 10.02 4.09
N ILE A 98 -7.41 10.98 4.39
CA ILE A 98 -7.04 11.36 5.76
C ILE A 98 -7.69 12.71 6.04
N PRO A 99 -8.80 12.75 6.78
CA PRO A 99 -9.59 13.98 6.97
C PRO A 99 -9.00 14.91 8.01
N GLN A 100 -8.17 14.39 8.93
CA GLN A 100 -7.62 15.16 10.05
C GLN A 100 -6.16 14.80 10.30
N THR A 101 -5.34 15.83 10.47
CA THR A 101 -3.93 15.66 10.83
C THR A 101 -3.78 15.07 12.23
N ASN A 102 -2.71 14.32 12.44
CA ASN A 102 -2.30 13.81 13.75
C ASN A 102 -3.40 13.00 14.46
N THR A 103 -4.22 12.31 13.67
CA THR A 103 -5.34 11.50 14.17
C THR A 103 -5.34 10.15 13.46
N TRP A 104 -5.45 9.05 14.21
CA TRP A 104 -5.59 7.74 13.63
C TRP A 104 -6.92 7.60 12.88
N THR A 105 -6.85 7.25 11.61
CA THR A 105 -8.00 7.00 10.73
C THR A 105 -8.02 5.52 10.37
N TYR A 106 -9.14 4.85 10.60
CA TYR A 106 -9.34 3.48 10.14
C TYR A 106 -9.87 3.47 8.72
N VAL A 107 -9.16 2.77 7.84
CA VAL A 107 -9.51 2.62 6.42
C VAL A 107 -9.94 1.19 6.15
N THR A 108 -11.03 1.02 5.42
CA THR A 108 -11.53 -0.28 4.95
C THR A 108 -11.86 -0.18 3.46
N LEU A 109 -11.32 -1.09 2.67
CA LEU A 109 -11.50 -1.16 1.22
C LEU A 109 -11.90 -2.57 0.82
N ASN A 110 -13.01 -2.73 0.11
CA ASN A 110 -13.41 -4.00 -0.48
C ASN A 110 -12.85 -4.10 -1.90
N ILE A 111 -12.15 -5.17 -2.18
CA ILE A 111 -11.44 -5.40 -3.42
C ILE A 111 -11.97 -6.68 -4.04
N ALA A 112 -12.56 -6.56 -5.23
CA ALA A 112 -13.00 -7.72 -5.99
C ALA A 112 -11.81 -8.60 -6.38
N GLY A 113 -11.98 -9.90 -6.29
CA GLY A 113 -10.95 -10.84 -6.71
C GLY A 113 -10.70 -10.74 -8.21
N PRO A 114 -9.44 -10.66 -8.66
CA PRO A 114 -9.12 -10.64 -10.07
C PRO A 114 -9.41 -12.01 -10.72
N THR A 115 -10.15 -12.01 -11.82
CA THR A 115 -10.52 -13.25 -12.52
C THR A 115 -9.54 -13.63 -13.62
N SER A 116 -8.47 -12.89 -13.81
CA SER A 116 -7.46 -13.09 -14.85
C SER A 116 -6.03 -12.95 -14.28
N SER A 117 -5.06 -13.18 -15.14
CA SER A 117 -3.63 -13.18 -14.83
C SER A 117 -3.17 -14.35 -13.95
N THR A 118 -1.86 -14.49 -13.86
CA THR A 118 -1.24 -15.52 -13.01
C THR A 118 -0.93 -14.93 -11.63
N TRP A 119 -1.38 -15.65 -10.60
CA TRP A 119 -1.10 -15.35 -9.21
C TRP A 119 -0.29 -16.49 -8.60
N VAL A 120 0.82 -16.13 -7.98
CA VAL A 120 1.72 -17.12 -7.36
C VAL A 120 1.06 -17.66 -6.10
N THR A 121 1.02 -19.01 -5.99
CA THR A 121 0.39 -19.74 -4.87
C THR A 121 1.37 -20.66 -4.14
N ASN A 122 2.68 -20.37 -4.24
CA ASN A 122 3.75 -21.08 -3.54
C ASN A 122 4.48 -20.12 -2.57
N ASN A 123 5.72 -20.42 -2.20
CA ASN A 123 6.56 -19.59 -1.33
C ASN A 123 7.05 -18.26 -1.97
N GLY A 124 6.66 -17.97 -3.21
CA GLY A 124 6.94 -16.69 -3.85
C GLY A 124 5.97 -15.59 -3.41
N THR A 125 6.14 -14.37 -3.93
CA THR A 125 5.21 -13.27 -3.68
C THR A 125 3.87 -13.55 -4.35
N GLY A 126 2.83 -13.76 -3.56
CA GLY A 126 1.44 -13.90 -4.04
C GLY A 126 0.86 -12.55 -4.43
N VAL A 127 0.82 -11.63 -3.48
CA VAL A 127 0.36 -10.26 -3.69
C VAL A 127 1.29 -9.26 -3.02
N GLY A 128 1.59 -8.16 -3.69
CA GLY A 128 2.24 -7.01 -3.12
C GLY A 128 1.25 -5.90 -2.85
N ILE A 129 1.48 -5.13 -1.80
CA ILE A 129 0.69 -3.96 -1.43
C ILE A 129 1.65 -2.79 -1.28
N ASP A 130 1.43 -1.74 -2.06
CA ASP A 130 2.21 -0.51 -1.98
C ASP A 130 1.34 0.62 -1.41
N PHE A 131 1.88 1.36 -0.45
CA PHE A 131 1.34 2.62 0.05
C PHE A 131 2.24 3.74 -0.45
N SER A 132 1.69 4.62 -1.29
CA SER A 132 2.46 5.69 -1.93
C SER A 132 2.71 6.85 -0.97
N LEU A 133 3.96 7.31 -0.90
CA LEU A 133 4.39 8.56 -0.27
C LEU A 133 4.76 9.63 -1.31
N GLY A 134 4.78 9.26 -2.58
CA GLY A 134 5.06 10.14 -3.72
C GLY A 134 5.39 9.34 -4.98
N THR A 135 4.80 9.74 -6.11
CA THR A 135 4.93 8.99 -7.35
C THR A 135 5.08 9.94 -8.54
N GLY A 136 6.04 9.69 -9.39
CA GLY A 136 6.20 10.40 -10.65
C GLY A 136 5.18 9.95 -11.71
N THR A 137 5.01 10.75 -12.75
CA THR A 137 3.93 10.59 -13.74
C THR A 137 3.93 9.29 -14.52
N THR A 138 5.10 8.66 -14.72
CA THR A 138 5.21 7.35 -15.39
C THR A 138 5.00 6.16 -14.45
N ARG A 139 4.83 6.41 -13.16
CA ARG A 139 4.52 5.43 -12.13
C ARG A 139 3.12 5.59 -11.56
N LEU A 140 2.31 6.43 -12.18
CA LEU A 140 0.88 6.51 -11.89
C LEU A 140 0.25 5.12 -12.09
N PRO A 141 -0.82 4.80 -11.36
CA PRO A 141 -1.29 3.42 -11.22
C PRO A 141 -1.44 2.77 -12.59
N TYR A 142 -0.86 1.59 -12.69
CA TYR A 142 -0.98 0.75 -13.88
C TYR A 142 -2.44 0.70 -14.28
N SER A 143 -2.73 1.00 -15.55
CA SER A 143 -4.08 0.92 -16.09
C SER A 143 -4.67 -0.46 -15.81
N LYS A 144 -5.95 -0.45 -15.47
CA LYS A 144 -6.77 -1.66 -15.30
C LYS A 144 -6.62 -2.59 -16.50
#